data_524779c917ffd27a745c1f19b4a00959
#
_entry.id   524779c917ffd27a745c1f19b4a00959
#
_cell.length_a   1.000
_cell.length_b   1.000
_cell.length_c   1.000
_cell.angle_alpha   90.00
_cell.angle_beta   90.00
_cell.angle_gamma   90.00
#
_symmetry.space_group_name_H-M   'P 1'
#
loop_
_entity.id
_entity.type
_entity.pdbx_description
1 polymer ?
#
loop_
_entity_poly.entity_id
_entity_poly.type
_entity_poly.pdbx_seq_one_letter_code
_entity_poly.pdbx_strand_id
1 'polypeptide(L)'
;NLILWQEAGYFDGASEEKPLLHLWSLAVEEQFYLVFPWLLVGLRRWGRKVPGVLVMLITVSFLAGLHALSSDASGAFFLPQNRIWELLVGAWMALSARPKRIIAHPSLREGFSILGLFLLIGSVILIRREIGFPGFAALPPVLGATLLMISGPETWVNRVVLSSRWVVGLGLVSYPLYLWHWVLLSLGHILAPTLPAFGRLALVGLSLLLAFGTTRFIEHPIRFGSPPAVRIRTLWLGMGLIAAVGLGVYAADGIPKRFTDPRQQMVVQSPSSNRGADAACVGPLQSLRFCQTIGSERPRMALIGDSHSLHLVEGLKVAGLHFLFLGRAGCPPFLDSGLGGDQCPMGALNAAFEEVLQHPEIKTVVLAGRFGLYWHGQIPVEGRRSRHVDFPLLGPSGADNPTVFSEQAEATVKALVSKGKRVVWIQDVPELGFDPHQCLRRPRWFSRSEDRCGISQMAYEDRTQGYLTLLKSLTQRYPEVRIWDPSTSLCEKGFCSALTDTEILYQDDDHLNLSGSKKLAARLARELGALP
;
A
#
# COMPACT_ATOMS: atom_id res chain seq x y z
N ASN A 1 -11.47 7.80 5.84
CA ASN A 1 -11.33 7.20 4.51
C ASN A 1 -10.59 8.11 3.52
N LEU A 2 -10.91 9.42 3.44
CA LEU A 2 -10.27 10.35 2.49
C LEU A 2 -8.76 10.49 2.74
N ILE A 3 -8.35 10.65 3.99
CA ILE A 3 -6.93 10.73 4.36
C ILE A 3 -6.21 9.43 3.95
N LEU A 4 -6.78 8.28 4.26
CA LEU A 4 -6.19 6.98 3.91
C LEU A 4 -6.10 6.77 2.40
N TRP A 5 -7.06 7.29 1.61
CA TRP A 5 -6.98 7.29 0.16
C TRP A 5 -5.85 8.17 -0.35
N GLN A 6 -5.67 9.38 0.22
CA GLN A 6 -4.58 10.28 -0.15
C GLN A 6 -3.20 9.75 0.25
N GLU A 7 -3.11 9.03 1.37
CA GLU A 7 -1.88 8.38 1.83
C GLU A 7 -1.60 7.07 1.08
N ALA A 8 -2.62 6.43 0.48
CA ALA A 8 -2.47 5.20 -0.26
C ALA A 8 -1.68 5.46 -1.55
N GLY A 9 -0.41 5.12 -1.56
CA GLY A 9 0.51 5.30 -2.68
C GLY A 9 1.59 4.24 -2.68
N TYR A 10 2.52 4.35 -3.62
CA TYR A 10 3.63 3.41 -3.79
C TYR A 10 4.51 3.29 -2.53
N PHE A 11 4.62 4.37 -1.73
CA PHE A 11 5.39 4.45 -0.47
C PHE A 11 4.54 4.26 0.78
N ASP A 12 3.31 3.74 0.65
CA ASP A 12 2.45 3.53 1.80
C ASP A 12 2.97 2.39 2.68
N GLY A 13 3.13 2.65 3.97
CA GLY A 13 3.53 1.65 4.95
C GLY A 13 2.53 0.48 5.01
N ALA A 14 2.99 -0.68 5.45
CA ALA A 14 2.16 -1.88 5.53
C ALA A 14 0.84 -1.58 6.28
N SER A 15 -0.28 -2.00 5.71
CA SER A 15 -1.62 -1.78 6.28
C SER A 15 -1.74 -2.27 7.73
N GLU A 16 -0.97 -3.31 8.07
CA GLU A 16 -0.90 -3.91 9.41
C GLU A 16 -0.29 -2.97 10.47
N GLU A 17 0.46 -1.95 10.04
CA GLU A 17 1.10 -0.96 10.92
C GLU A 17 0.26 0.29 11.18
N LYS A 18 -0.92 0.36 10.58
CA LYS A 18 -1.87 1.47 10.79
C LYS A 18 -2.96 1.09 11.78
N PRO A 19 -2.82 1.39 13.10
CA PRO A 19 -3.76 0.93 14.13
C PRO A 19 -5.21 1.40 13.94
N LEU A 20 -5.43 2.49 13.23
CA LEU A 20 -6.76 3.05 12.98
C LEU A 20 -7.25 2.82 11.53
N LEU A 21 -6.54 2.01 10.74
CA LEU A 21 -6.89 1.78 9.34
C LEU A 21 -8.35 1.34 9.17
N HIS A 22 -8.81 0.39 9.99
CA HIS A 22 -10.15 -0.18 9.89
C HIS A 22 -11.29 0.84 10.03
N LEU A 23 -11.05 2.01 10.64
CA LEU A 23 -12.06 3.06 10.81
C LEU A 23 -12.53 3.69 9.47
N TRP A 24 -11.86 3.38 8.34
CA TRP A 24 -12.29 3.87 7.05
C TRP A 24 -13.72 3.44 6.68
N SER A 25 -14.10 2.21 7.02
CA SER A 25 -15.44 1.68 6.71
C SER A 25 -16.51 2.37 7.54
N LEU A 26 -16.24 2.63 8.83
CA LEU A 26 -17.13 3.44 9.68
C LEU A 26 -17.29 4.85 9.13
N ALA A 27 -16.20 5.46 8.63
CA ALA A 27 -16.30 6.79 8.01
C ALA A 27 -17.23 6.79 6.78
N VAL A 28 -17.22 5.73 5.96
CA VAL A 28 -18.15 5.57 4.83
C VAL A 28 -19.59 5.39 5.34
N GLU A 29 -19.80 4.58 6.37
CA GLU A 29 -21.11 4.38 6.98
C GLU A 29 -21.68 5.67 7.59
N GLU A 30 -20.88 6.44 8.33
CA GLU A 30 -21.32 7.71 8.92
C GLU A 30 -21.66 8.75 7.85
N GLN A 31 -20.91 8.81 6.74
CA GLN A 31 -21.24 9.65 5.61
C GLN A 31 -22.59 9.24 4.99
N PHE A 32 -22.83 7.94 4.88
CA PHE A 32 -24.12 7.43 4.41
C PHE A 32 -25.25 7.83 5.36
N TYR A 33 -25.12 7.63 6.67
CA TYR A 33 -26.14 7.99 7.66
C TYR A 33 -26.42 9.48 7.71
N LEU A 34 -25.42 10.32 7.41
CA LEU A 34 -25.61 11.77 7.34
C LEU A 34 -26.40 12.18 6.08
N VAL A 35 -26.13 11.59 4.92
CA VAL A 35 -26.68 12.01 3.63
C VAL A 35 -28.00 11.32 3.30
N PHE A 36 -28.12 10.03 3.61
CA PHE A 36 -29.25 9.19 3.17
C PHE A 36 -30.63 9.66 3.67
N PRO A 37 -30.83 10.12 4.92
CA PRO A 37 -32.11 10.63 5.37
C PRO A 37 -32.61 11.83 4.55
N TRP A 38 -31.70 12.75 4.20
CA TRP A 38 -32.03 13.92 3.38
C TRP A 38 -32.35 13.54 1.95
N LEU A 39 -31.66 12.56 1.39
CA LEU A 39 -31.97 11.98 0.09
C LEU A 39 -33.40 11.41 0.09
N LEU A 40 -33.77 10.65 1.11
CA LEU A 40 -35.12 10.06 1.22
C LEU A 40 -36.20 11.13 1.33
N VAL A 41 -35.99 12.16 2.15
CA VAL A 41 -36.95 13.28 2.28
C VAL A 41 -37.10 13.99 0.95
N GLY A 42 -36.00 14.28 0.25
CA GLY A 42 -36.04 14.91 -1.08
C GLY A 42 -36.79 14.07 -2.11
N LEU A 43 -36.47 12.77 -2.21
CA LEU A 43 -37.15 11.86 -3.16
C LEU A 43 -38.64 11.75 -2.91
N ARG A 44 -39.07 11.69 -1.64
CA ARG A 44 -40.51 11.65 -1.29
C ARG A 44 -41.23 12.95 -1.64
N ARG A 45 -40.61 14.11 -1.35
CA ARG A 45 -41.16 15.43 -1.69
C ARG A 45 -41.36 15.61 -3.21
N TRP A 46 -40.49 15.05 -4.03
CA TRP A 46 -40.56 15.15 -5.48
C TRP A 46 -41.44 14.07 -6.12
N GLY A 47 -42.19 13.29 -5.32
CA GLY A 47 -43.13 12.25 -5.80
C GLY A 47 -42.46 11.11 -6.58
N ARG A 48 -41.15 10.95 -6.43
CA ARG A 48 -40.37 9.93 -7.14
C ARG A 48 -40.55 8.54 -6.52
N LYS A 49 -40.55 7.51 -7.38
CA LYS A 49 -40.57 6.10 -6.93
C LYS A 49 -39.24 5.76 -6.28
N VAL A 50 -39.14 5.91 -4.96
CA VAL A 50 -37.90 5.73 -4.16
C VAL A 50 -37.17 4.41 -4.49
N PRO A 51 -37.82 3.22 -4.56
CA PRO A 51 -37.12 1.98 -4.87
C PRO A 51 -36.42 1.99 -6.23
N GLY A 52 -37.04 2.60 -7.26
CA GLY A 52 -36.42 2.69 -8.60
C GLY A 52 -35.18 3.60 -8.62
N VAL A 53 -35.23 4.72 -7.89
CA VAL A 53 -34.06 5.62 -7.76
C VAL A 53 -32.93 4.92 -7.01
N LEU A 54 -33.24 4.16 -5.96
CA LEU A 54 -32.21 3.41 -5.22
C LEU A 54 -31.55 2.36 -6.11
N VAL A 55 -32.28 1.62 -6.94
CA VAL A 55 -31.71 0.67 -7.91
C VAL A 55 -30.76 1.39 -8.87
N MET A 56 -31.18 2.55 -9.39
CA MET A 56 -30.30 3.36 -10.25
C MET A 56 -29.01 3.76 -9.52
N LEU A 57 -29.11 4.25 -8.29
CA LEU A 57 -27.93 4.65 -7.49
C LEU A 57 -27.03 3.46 -7.16
N ILE A 58 -27.59 2.28 -6.84
CA ILE A 58 -26.84 1.03 -6.67
C ILE A 58 -26.04 0.72 -7.92
N THR A 59 -26.70 0.74 -9.10
CA THR A 59 -26.06 0.45 -10.37
C THR A 59 -24.95 1.45 -10.70
N VAL A 60 -25.22 2.75 -10.55
CA VAL A 60 -24.22 3.80 -10.82
C VAL A 60 -23.00 3.68 -9.89
N SER A 61 -23.22 3.49 -8.58
CA SER A 61 -22.13 3.34 -7.62
C SER A 61 -21.30 2.06 -7.87
N PHE A 62 -21.96 0.95 -8.21
CA PHE A 62 -21.28 -0.30 -8.56
C PHE A 62 -20.42 -0.16 -9.82
N LEU A 63 -20.98 0.43 -10.89
CA LEU A 63 -20.23 0.68 -12.14
C LEU A 63 -19.09 1.67 -11.94
N ALA A 64 -19.27 2.70 -11.12
CA ALA A 64 -18.20 3.62 -10.74
C ALA A 64 -17.07 2.88 -10.01
N GLY A 65 -17.40 1.96 -9.09
CA GLY A 65 -16.43 1.11 -8.41
C GLY A 65 -15.66 0.19 -9.36
N LEU A 66 -16.34 -0.41 -10.35
CA LEU A 66 -15.68 -1.22 -11.38
C LEU A 66 -14.72 -0.39 -12.25
N HIS A 67 -15.14 0.80 -12.65
CA HIS A 67 -14.28 1.70 -13.42
C HIS A 67 -13.07 2.18 -12.61
N ALA A 68 -13.30 2.58 -11.36
CA ALA A 68 -12.23 3.01 -10.46
C ALA A 68 -11.20 1.89 -10.21
N LEU A 69 -11.64 0.63 -10.15
CA LEU A 69 -10.74 -0.50 -9.90
C LEU A 69 -9.63 -0.63 -10.96
N SER A 70 -9.90 -0.22 -12.21
CA SER A 70 -8.91 -0.25 -13.30
C SER A 70 -7.98 0.97 -13.33
N SER A 71 -8.39 2.11 -12.75
CA SER A 71 -7.64 3.38 -12.83
C SER A 71 -7.06 3.83 -11.48
N ASP A 72 -7.76 3.57 -10.39
CA ASP A 72 -7.41 3.93 -9.01
C ASP A 72 -7.97 2.88 -8.05
N ALA A 73 -7.25 1.78 -7.87
CA ALA A 73 -7.65 0.69 -6.98
C ALA A 73 -7.84 1.15 -5.52
N SER A 74 -7.03 2.11 -5.05
CA SER A 74 -7.16 2.70 -3.72
C SER A 74 -8.44 3.52 -3.59
N GLY A 75 -8.78 4.32 -4.61
CA GLY A 75 -10.04 5.05 -4.68
C GLY A 75 -11.24 4.13 -4.77
N ALA A 76 -11.15 3.01 -5.51
CA ALA A 76 -12.19 1.98 -5.55
C ALA A 76 -12.48 1.41 -4.15
N PHE A 77 -11.44 1.26 -3.32
CA PHE A 77 -11.54 0.68 -1.98
C PHE A 77 -12.01 1.68 -0.92
N PHE A 78 -11.45 2.89 -0.87
CA PHE A 78 -11.65 3.84 0.23
C PHE A 78 -12.75 4.88 -0.01
N LEU A 79 -13.07 5.20 -1.28
CA LEU A 79 -14.00 6.28 -1.58
C LEU A 79 -15.47 5.83 -1.49
N PRO A 80 -16.34 6.62 -0.84
CA PRO A 80 -17.73 6.23 -0.58
C PRO A 80 -18.55 6.02 -1.86
N GLN A 81 -18.34 6.84 -2.91
CA GLN A 81 -19.08 6.71 -4.17
C GLN A 81 -18.90 5.35 -4.84
N ASN A 82 -17.84 4.63 -4.56
CA ASN A 82 -17.51 3.33 -5.12
C ASN A 82 -18.02 2.15 -4.26
N ARG A 83 -18.43 2.43 -3.02
CA ARG A 83 -18.83 1.44 -2.00
C ARG A 83 -20.26 1.60 -1.50
N ILE A 84 -20.87 2.78 -1.67
CA ILE A 84 -22.19 3.10 -1.10
C ILE A 84 -23.31 2.17 -1.61
N TRP A 85 -23.12 1.52 -2.76
CA TRP A 85 -24.05 0.55 -3.31
C TRP A 85 -24.30 -0.63 -2.34
N GLU A 86 -23.32 -1.03 -1.56
CA GLU A 86 -23.41 -2.11 -0.57
C GLU A 86 -24.45 -1.75 0.51
N LEU A 87 -24.41 -0.51 1.00
CA LEU A 87 -25.37 0.02 1.99
C LEU A 87 -26.74 0.30 1.36
N LEU A 88 -26.75 0.78 0.12
CA LEU A 88 -27.98 1.06 -0.62
C LEU A 88 -28.79 -0.20 -0.90
N VAL A 89 -28.17 -1.37 -1.09
CA VAL A 89 -28.88 -2.66 -1.22
C VAL A 89 -29.68 -2.93 0.06
N GLY A 90 -29.11 -2.76 1.23
CA GLY A 90 -29.82 -2.89 2.51
C GLY A 90 -30.98 -1.88 2.65
N ALA A 91 -30.74 -0.62 2.28
CA ALA A 91 -31.76 0.42 2.29
C ALA A 91 -32.90 0.14 1.30
N TRP A 92 -32.58 -0.33 0.11
CA TRP A 92 -33.56 -0.76 -0.90
C TRP A 92 -34.45 -1.89 -0.38
N MET A 93 -33.84 -2.90 0.26
CA MET A 93 -34.60 -3.99 0.88
C MET A 93 -35.54 -3.47 1.96
N ALA A 94 -35.09 -2.63 2.87
CA ALA A 94 -35.90 -2.08 3.94
C ALA A 94 -37.11 -1.28 3.43
N LEU A 95 -36.94 -0.57 2.30
CA LEU A 95 -37.99 0.28 1.71
C LEU A 95 -38.87 -0.46 0.71
N SER A 96 -38.36 -1.51 0.08
CA SER A 96 -39.12 -2.32 -0.90
C SER A 96 -39.89 -3.44 -0.24
N ALA A 97 -39.58 -3.77 0.99
CA ALA A 97 -39.98 -5.02 1.59
C ALA A 97 -41.37 -5.00 2.24
N ARG A 98 -42.23 -5.79 1.63
CA ARG A 98 -42.98 -6.80 2.34
C ARG A 98 -42.29 -8.15 2.06
N PRO A 99 -41.25 -8.58 2.82
CA PRO A 99 -40.45 -9.78 2.54
C PRO A 99 -41.33 -11.04 2.33
N LYS A 100 -42.41 -11.14 3.07
CA LYS A 100 -43.39 -12.26 2.96
C LYS A 100 -44.07 -12.36 1.60
N ARG A 101 -44.07 -11.30 0.76
CA ARG A 101 -44.67 -11.32 -0.60
C ARG A 101 -43.66 -11.63 -1.70
N ILE A 102 -42.35 -11.42 -1.45
CA ILE A 102 -41.30 -11.62 -2.47
C ILE A 102 -41.07 -13.11 -2.71
N ILE A 103 -41.11 -13.94 -1.66
CA ILE A 103 -40.89 -15.38 -1.77
C ILE A 103 -42.04 -16.10 -1.07
N ALA A 104 -43.04 -16.51 -1.85
CA ALA A 104 -44.24 -17.17 -1.32
C ALA A 104 -43.98 -18.62 -0.89
N HIS A 105 -43.05 -19.32 -1.57
CA HIS A 105 -42.80 -20.75 -1.33
C HIS A 105 -41.77 -20.97 -0.20
N PRO A 106 -42.12 -21.78 0.83
CA PRO A 106 -41.22 -22.10 1.92
C PRO A 106 -39.91 -22.75 1.46
N SER A 107 -39.93 -23.66 0.50
CA SER A 107 -38.76 -24.34 -0.06
C SER A 107 -37.78 -23.39 -0.74
N LEU A 108 -38.26 -22.35 -1.45
CA LEU A 108 -37.41 -21.32 -2.04
C LEU A 108 -36.73 -20.46 -0.95
N ARG A 109 -37.45 -20.18 0.15
CA ARG A 109 -36.88 -19.45 1.29
C ARG A 109 -35.75 -20.23 1.95
N GLU A 110 -35.93 -21.55 2.12
CA GLU A 110 -34.87 -22.42 2.62
C GLU A 110 -33.67 -22.44 1.66
N GLY A 111 -33.90 -22.62 0.36
CA GLY A 111 -32.84 -22.60 -0.64
C GLY A 111 -32.05 -21.29 -0.64
N PHE A 112 -32.73 -20.14 -0.53
CA PHE A 112 -32.06 -18.83 -0.44
C PHE A 112 -31.28 -18.64 0.86
N SER A 113 -31.78 -19.16 1.98
CA SER A 113 -31.11 -19.14 3.26
C SER A 113 -29.81 -19.95 3.22
N ILE A 114 -29.84 -21.14 2.66
CA ILE A 114 -28.66 -22.01 2.49
C ILE A 114 -27.67 -21.38 1.51
N LEU A 115 -28.12 -20.92 0.35
CA LEU A 115 -27.27 -20.24 -0.65
C LEU A 115 -26.61 -18.99 -0.06
N GLY A 116 -27.38 -18.20 0.72
CA GLY A 116 -26.84 -17.01 1.40
C GLY A 116 -25.69 -17.33 2.35
N LEU A 117 -25.85 -18.39 3.15
CA LEU A 117 -24.76 -18.85 4.03
C LEU A 117 -23.55 -19.35 3.22
N PHE A 118 -23.77 -20.10 2.15
CA PHE A 118 -22.70 -20.57 1.26
C PHE A 118 -21.93 -19.42 0.62
N LEU A 119 -22.61 -18.39 0.15
CA LEU A 119 -21.98 -17.21 -0.43
C LEU A 119 -21.12 -16.45 0.61
N LEU A 120 -21.59 -16.32 1.85
CA LEU A 120 -20.82 -15.68 2.91
C LEU A 120 -19.56 -16.48 3.28
N ILE A 121 -19.71 -17.79 3.53
CA ILE A 121 -18.57 -18.66 3.86
C ILE A 121 -17.59 -18.73 2.69
N GLY A 122 -18.11 -18.90 1.47
CA GLY A 122 -17.30 -18.92 0.25
C GLY A 122 -16.52 -17.62 0.05
N SER A 123 -17.12 -16.46 0.35
CA SER A 123 -16.44 -15.15 0.29
C SER A 123 -15.25 -15.09 1.24
N VAL A 124 -15.40 -15.56 2.47
CA VAL A 124 -14.30 -15.56 3.47
C VAL A 124 -13.14 -16.47 3.04
N ILE A 125 -13.44 -17.59 2.37
CA ILE A 125 -12.42 -18.58 1.97
C ILE A 125 -11.75 -18.22 0.65
N LEU A 126 -12.52 -17.70 -0.32
CA LEU A 126 -12.08 -17.52 -1.71
C LEU A 126 -11.58 -16.13 -2.03
N ILE A 127 -12.05 -15.09 -1.32
CA ILE A 127 -11.57 -13.72 -1.57
C ILE A 127 -10.16 -13.59 -0.97
N ARG A 128 -9.20 -13.45 -1.88
CA ARG A 128 -7.78 -13.26 -1.56
C ARG A 128 -7.33 -11.88 -2.02
N ARG A 129 -6.15 -11.44 -1.56
CA ARG A 129 -5.59 -10.10 -1.90
C ARG A 129 -5.34 -9.92 -3.40
N GLU A 130 -5.09 -10.99 -4.14
CA GLU A 130 -4.83 -10.99 -5.58
C GLU A 130 -6.08 -10.74 -6.43
N ILE A 131 -7.28 -10.91 -5.83
CA ILE A 131 -8.54 -10.65 -6.51
C ILE A 131 -8.83 -9.15 -6.41
N GLY A 132 -9.06 -8.51 -7.54
CA GLY A 132 -9.43 -7.08 -7.61
C GLY A 132 -10.68 -6.79 -6.76
N PHE A 133 -10.46 -6.31 -5.55
CA PHE A 133 -11.53 -5.98 -4.59
C PHE A 133 -11.64 -4.45 -4.45
N PRO A 134 -12.88 -3.88 -4.41
CA PRO A 134 -14.19 -4.54 -4.25
C PRO A 134 -14.75 -5.20 -5.52
N GLY A 135 -14.83 -4.52 -6.63
CA GLY A 135 -15.31 -5.04 -7.91
C GLY A 135 -16.40 -6.12 -7.81
N PHE A 136 -16.33 -7.11 -8.69
CA PHE A 136 -17.24 -8.27 -8.65
C PHE A 136 -17.05 -9.14 -7.40
N ALA A 137 -15.89 -9.10 -6.76
CA ALA A 137 -15.63 -9.88 -5.56
C ALA A 137 -16.47 -9.44 -4.35
N ALA A 138 -17.03 -8.23 -4.35
CA ALA A 138 -17.93 -7.75 -3.31
C ALA A 138 -19.40 -8.24 -3.50
N LEU A 139 -19.77 -8.73 -4.68
CA LEU A 139 -21.14 -9.22 -4.93
C LEU A 139 -21.53 -10.45 -4.07
N PRO A 140 -20.72 -11.53 -3.98
CA PRO A 140 -21.09 -12.69 -3.20
C PRO A 140 -21.41 -12.40 -1.73
N PRO A 141 -20.63 -11.64 -0.96
CA PRO A 141 -20.95 -11.34 0.43
C PRO A 141 -22.20 -10.45 0.56
N VAL A 142 -22.38 -9.44 -0.32
CA VAL A 142 -23.57 -8.58 -0.30
C VAL A 142 -24.83 -9.38 -0.65
N LEU A 143 -24.79 -10.20 -1.69
CA LEU A 143 -25.90 -11.07 -2.06
C LEU A 143 -26.16 -12.11 -0.97
N GLY A 144 -25.13 -12.70 -0.38
CA GLY A 144 -25.27 -13.66 0.71
C GLY A 144 -26.02 -13.09 1.91
N ALA A 145 -25.63 -11.90 2.37
CA ALA A 145 -26.33 -11.20 3.44
C ALA A 145 -27.77 -10.84 3.05
N THR A 146 -27.99 -10.38 1.81
CA THR A 146 -29.30 -10.06 1.26
C THR A 146 -30.22 -11.28 1.26
N LEU A 147 -29.74 -12.43 0.77
CA LEU A 147 -30.51 -13.67 0.72
C LEU A 147 -30.91 -14.17 2.11
N LEU A 148 -30.00 -14.11 3.09
CA LEU A 148 -30.31 -14.46 4.48
C LEU A 148 -31.40 -13.55 5.08
N MET A 149 -31.34 -12.24 4.81
CA MET A 149 -32.33 -11.29 5.31
C MET A 149 -33.71 -11.51 4.68
N ILE A 150 -33.81 -11.74 3.37
CA ILE A 150 -35.12 -11.94 2.69
C ILE A 150 -35.73 -13.31 2.95
N SER A 151 -34.91 -14.34 3.29
CA SER A 151 -35.42 -15.68 3.63
C SER A 151 -36.31 -15.67 4.87
N GLY A 152 -36.09 -14.73 5.77
CA GLY A 152 -36.89 -14.56 7.00
C GLY A 152 -36.46 -15.48 8.14
N PRO A 153 -36.97 -15.24 9.38
CA PRO A 153 -36.48 -15.87 10.59
C PRO A 153 -36.84 -17.36 10.72
N GLU A 154 -37.79 -17.86 9.95
CA GLU A 154 -38.34 -19.20 10.06
C GLU A 154 -37.48 -20.26 9.37
N THR A 155 -36.54 -19.87 8.48
CA THR A 155 -35.66 -20.78 7.75
C THR A 155 -34.66 -21.44 8.69
N TRP A 156 -34.21 -22.64 8.32
CA TRP A 156 -33.33 -23.46 9.17
C TRP A 156 -32.05 -22.70 9.56
N VAL A 157 -31.34 -22.08 8.58
CA VAL A 157 -30.10 -21.33 8.85
C VAL A 157 -30.38 -20.18 9.83
N ASN A 158 -31.41 -19.39 9.59
CA ASN A 158 -31.71 -18.22 10.43
C ASN A 158 -32.16 -18.66 11.84
N ARG A 159 -33.00 -19.71 11.94
CA ARG A 159 -33.57 -20.18 13.19
C ARG A 159 -32.55 -20.96 14.04
N VAL A 160 -31.74 -21.85 13.42
CA VAL A 160 -30.88 -22.76 14.16
C VAL A 160 -29.46 -22.20 14.29
N VAL A 161 -28.91 -21.66 13.19
CA VAL A 161 -27.52 -21.18 13.16
C VAL A 161 -27.44 -19.74 13.66
N LEU A 162 -28.11 -18.80 12.97
CA LEU A 162 -27.99 -17.37 13.25
C LEU A 162 -28.68 -16.94 14.53
N SER A 163 -29.77 -17.61 14.93
CA SER A 163 -30.47 -17.33 16.22
C SER A 163 -29.89 -18.09 17.41
N SER A 164 -28.78 -18.83 17.24
CA SER A 164 -28.12 -19.47 18.37
C SER A 164 -27.57 -18.41 19.33
N ARG A 165 -27.65 -18.70 20.64
CA ARG A 165 -27.20 -17.77 21.71
C ARG A 165 -25.77 -17.26 21.54
N TRP A 166 -24.90 -18.10 20.96
CA TRP A 166 -23.50 -17.74 20.75
C TRP A 166 -23.32 -16.74 19.60
N VAL A 167 -23.98 -16.99 18.45
CA VAL A 167 -23.93 -16.10 17.29
C VAL A 167 -24.61 -14.77 17.60
N VAL A 168 -25.77 -14.80 18.25
CA VAL A 168 -26.48 -13.58 18.71
C VAL A 168 -25.61 -12.81 19.72
N GLY A 169 -24.99 -13.51 20.68
CA GLY A 169 -24.09 -12.89 21.65
C GLY A 169 -22.89 -12.22 20.99
N LEU A 170 -22.28 -12.87 20.00
CA LEU A 170 -21.19 -12.27 19.22
C LEU A 170 -21.68 -11.06 18.41
N GLY A 171 -22.86 -11.14 17.81
CA GLY A 171 -23.49 -10.03 17.09
C GLY A 171 -23.74 -8.81 17.98
N LEU A 172 -24.17 -9.01 19.23
CA LEU A 172 -24.40 -7.92 20.19
C LEU A 172 -23.14 -7.16 20.60
N VAL A 173 -21.98 -7.81 20.59
CA VAL A 173 -20.68 -7.19 20.90
C VAL A 173 -19.86 -6.88 19.67
N SER A 174 -20.40 -7.10 18.45
CA SER A 174 -19.65 -7.00 17.20
C SER A 174 -19.08 -5.60 16.92
N TYR A 175 -19.81 -4.54 17.25
CA TYR A 175 -19.34 -3.17 17.04
C TYR A 175 -18.14 -2.81 17.93
N PRO A 176 -18.18 -2.97 19.27
CA PRO A 176 -16.98 -2.81 20.08
C PRO A 176 -15.86 -3.78 19.72
N LEU A 177 -16.19 -5.03 19.31
CA LEU A 177 -15.18 -5.98 18.85
C LEU A 177 -14.46 -5.47 17.58
N TYR A 178 -15.20 -4.91 16.62
CA TYR A 178 -14.65 -4.28 15.44
C TYR A 178 -13.68 -3.14 15.80
N LEU A 179 -13.99 -2.32 16.82
CA LEU A 179 -13.12 -1.24 17.25
C LEU A 179 -11.82 -1.76 17.92
N TRP A 180 -11.90 -2.83 18.72
CA TRP A 180 -10.74 -3.32 19.47
C TRP A 180 -9.83 -4.26 18.69
N HIS A 181 -10.39 -5.16 17.87
CA HIS A 181 -9.62 -6.26 17.28
C HIS A 181 -8.45 -5.76 16.41
N TRP A 182 -8.70 -4.79 15.54
CA TRP A 182 -7.67 -4.29 14.64
C TRP A 182 -6.58 -3.51 15.40
N VAL A 183 -6.97 -2.64 16.32
CA VAL A 183 -6.02 -1.86 17.12
C VAL A 183 -5.06 -2.79 17.86
N LEU A 184 -5.58 -3.83 18.53
CA LEU A 184 -4.75 -4.77 19.27
C LEU A 184 -3.87 -5.62 18.36
N LEU A 185 -4.38 -6.10 17.25
CA LEU A 185 -3.60 -6.89 16.29
C LEU A 185 -2.52 -6.05 15.61
N SER A 186 -2.83 -4.82 15.21
CA SER A 186 -1.87 -3.88 14.62
C SER A 186 -0.77 -3.50 15.61
N LEU A 187 -1.13 -3.09 16.84
CA LEU A 187 -0.13 -2.82 17.88
C LEU A 187 0.70 -4.06 18.22
N GLY A 188 0.08 -5.25 18.27
CA GLY A 188 0.79 -6.50 18.46
C GLY A 188 1.79 -6.78 17.33
N HIS A 189 1.43 -6.46 16.08
CA HIS A 189 2.32 -6.59 14.93
C HIS A 189 3.47 -5.58 14.98
N ILE A 190 3.19 -4.32 15.32
CA ILE A 190 4.22 -3.26 15.46
C ILE A 190 5.23 -3.62 16.56
N LEU A 191 4.76 -4.11 17.71
CA LEU A 191 5.62 -4.46 18.83
C LEU A 191 6.39 -5.77 18.63
N ALA A 192 5.77 -6.74 17.96
CA ALA A 192 6.34 -8.07 17.74
C ALA A 192 5.90 -8.64 16.36
N PRO A 193 6.56 -8.28 15.25
CA PRO A 193 6.20 -8.73 13.89
C PRO A 193 6.15 -10.24 13.73
N THR A 194 6.98 -10.96 14.50
CA THR A 194 7.05 -12.43 14.52
C THR A 194 6.18 -13.06 15.61
N LEU A 195 5.09 -12.38 16.02
CA LEU A 195 4.22 -12.88 17.08
C LEU A 195 3.68 -14.28 16.73
N PRO A 196 3.90 -15.30 17.60
CA PRO A 196 3.45 -16.66 17.33
C PRO A 196 1.91 -16.74 17.28
N ALA A 197 1.38 -17.80 16.68
CA ALA A 197 -0.08 -18.00 16.56
C ALA A 197 -0.81 -17.88 17.89
N PHE A 198 -0.23 -18.42 18.98
CA PHE A 198 -0.79 -18.30 20.32
C PHE A 198 -0.90 -16.83 20.78
N GLY A 199 0.11 -16.02 20.54
CA GLY A 199 0.09 -14.59 20.88
C GLY A 199 -1.02 -13.84 20.10
N ARG A 200 -1.21 -14.15 18.82
CA ARG A 200 -2.31 -13.58 18.02
C ARG A 200 -3.68 -14.01 18.56
N LEU A 201 -3.84 -15.28 18.93
CA LEU A 201 -5.08 -15.78 19.54
C LEU A 201 -5.35 -15.11 20.90
N ALA A 202 -4.31 -14.85 21.70
CA ALA A 202 -4.45 -14.11 22.96
C ALA A 202 -4.94 -12.68 22.74
N LEU A 203 -4.44 -11.99 21.69
CA LEU A 203 -4.94 -10.65 21.33
C LEU A 203 -6.39 -10.67 20.83
N VAL A 204 -6.81 -11.70 20.11
CA VAL A 204 -8.22 -11.89 19.72
C VAL A 204 -9.08 -12.13 20.98
N GLY A 205 -8.62 -12.96 21.92
CA GLY A 205 -9.28 -13.18 23.20
C GLY A 205 -9.41 -11.89 24.02
N LEU A 206 -8.35 -11.09 24.06
CA LEU A 206 -8.37 -9.77 24.73
C LEU A 206 -9.34 -8.81 24.02
N SER A 207 -9.41 -8.83 22.68
CA SER A 207 -10.38 -8.03 21.92
C SER A 207 -11.83 -8.36 22.31
N LEU A 208 -12.14 -9.65 22.46
CA LEU A 208 -13.46 -10.12 22.91
C LEU A 208 -13.77 -9.67 24.34
N LEU A 209 -12.83 -9.77 25.27
CA LEU A 209 -13.00 -9.30 26.66
C LEU A 209 -13.25 -7.80 26.71
N LEU A 210 -12.47 -7.00 26.00
CA LEU A 210 -12.63 -5.55 25.93
C LEU A 210 -13.94 -5.17 25.24
N ALA A 211 -14.34 -5.87 24.19
CA ALA A 211 -15.62 -5.65 23.52
C ALA A 211 -16.79 -5.90 24.46
N PHE A 212 -16.77 -7.02 25.19
CA PHE A 212 -17.79 -7.31 26.20
C PHE A 212 -17.83 -6.26 27.31
N GLY A 213 -16.66 -5.86 27.83
CA GLY A 213 -16.54 -4.80 28.83
C GLY A 213 -17.09 -3.46 28.32
N THR A 214 -16.74 -3.08 27.09
CA THR A 214 -17.24 -1.85 26.45
C THR A 214 -18.76 -1.89 26.30
N THR A 215 -19.30 -2.99 25.81
CA THR A 215 -20.77 -3.15 25.68
C THR A 215 -21.47 -3.05 27.04
N ARG A 216 -20.95 -3.76 28.05
CA ARG A 216 -21.59 -3.85 29.38
C ARG A 216 -21.49 -2.57 30.19
N PHE A 217 -20.32 -1.91 30.20
CA PHE A 217 -20.03 -0.80 31.10
C PHE A 217 -20.11 0.58 30.44
N ILE A 218 -20.01 0.67 29.12
CA ILE A 218 -20.03 1.93 28.38
C ILE A 218 -21.28 2.04 27.50
N GLU A 219 -21.43 1.12 26.54
CA GLU A 219 -22.49 1.23 25.55
C GLU A 219 -23.89 1.09 26.16
N HIS A 220 -24.13 0.03 26.92
CA HIS A 220 -25.44 -0.24 27.52
C HIS A 220 -25.90 0.86 28.48
N PRO A 221 -25.10 1.37 29.43
CA PRO A 221 -25.48 2.50 30.26
C PRO A 221 -25.77 3.78 29.48
N ILE A 222 -24.97 4.07 28.46
CA ILE A 222 -25.17 5.27 27.62
C ILE A 222 -26.45 5.15 26.81
N ARG A 223 -26.73 3.97 26.23
CA ARG A 223 -27.90 3.78 25.35
C ARG A 223 -29.21 3.69 26.13
N PHE A 224 -29.21 3.07 27.30
CA PHE A 224 -30.43 2.68 28.03
C PHE A 224 -30.52 3.22 29.46
N GLY A 225 -29.39 3.67 30.07
CA GLY A 225 -29.33 4.02 31.48
C GLY A 225 -29.60 5.49 31.83
N SER A 226 -29.42 6.43 30.91
CA SER A 226 -29.50 7.87 31.20
C SER A 226 -30.66 8.56 30.46
N PRO A 227 -31.26 9.63 31.07
CA PRO A 227 -32.22 10.47 30.36
C PRO A 227 -31.66 11.00 29.03
N PRO A 228 -32.49 11.15 27.96
CA PRO A 228 -32.02 11.53 26.62
C PRO A 228 -31.20 12.84 26.60
N ALA A 229 -31.64 13.85 27.33
CA ALA A 229 -30.95 15.15 27.39
C ALA A 229 -29.54 15.05 28.00
N VAL A 230 -29.39 14.31 29.11
CA VAL A 230 -28.08 14.09 29.76
C VAL A 230 -27.16 13.32 28.82
N ARG A 231 -27.67 12.27 28.21
CA ARG A 231 -26.94 11.44 27.23
C ARG A 231 -26.39 12.27 26.07
N ILE A 232 -27.26 13.05 25.42
CA ILE A 232 -26.88 13.91 24.29
C ILE A 232 -25.78 14.90 24.72
N ARG A 233 -25.96 15.56 25.87
CA ARG A 233 -24.95 16.50 26.40
C ARG A 233 -23.61 15.83 26.66
N THR A 234 -23.61 14.66 27.30
CA THR A 234 -22.37 13.90 27.60
C THR A 234 -21.65 13.48 26.32
N LEU A 235 -22.38 13.02 25.31
CA LEU A 235 -21.80 12.64 24.00
C LEU A 235 -21.18 13.86 23.29
N TRP A 236 -21.88 15.00 23.24
CA TRP A 236 -21.33 16.22 22.63
C TRP A 236 -20.10 16.74 23.36
N LEU A 237 -20.09 16.72 24.69
CA LEU A 237 -18.92 17.09 25.49
C LEU A 237 -17.74 16.15 25.23
N GLY A 238 -18.00 14.83 25.18
CA GLY A 238 -16.98 13.83 24.88
C GLY A 238 -16.39 14.02 23.47
N MET A 239 -17.25 14.21 22.46
CA MET A 239 -16.80 14.51 21.09
C MET A 239 -15.99 15.80 21.01
N GLY A 240 -16.46 16.87 21.66
CA GLY A 240 -15.74 18.14 21.72
C GLY A 240 -14.36 18.01 22.35
N LEU A 241 -14.25 17.24 23.46
CA LEU A 241 -12.97 16.97 24.11
C LEU A 241 -12.01 16.20 23.21
N ILE A 242 -12.49 15.11 22.58
CA ILE A 242 -11.67 14.31 21.65
C ILE A 242 -11.21 15.17 20.46
N ALA A 243 -12.12 15.96 19.89
CA ALA A 243 -11.79 16.88 18.81
C ALA A 243 -10.74 17.92 19.23
N ALA A 244 -10.89 18.52 20.42
CA ALA A 244 -9.94 19.50 20.95
C ALA A 244 -8.54 18.89 21.18
N VAL A 245 -8.48 17.67 21.75
CA VAL A 245 -7.22 16.95 21.95
C VAL A 245 -6.60 16.58 20.59
N GLY A 246 -7.37 16.04 19.65
CA GLY A 246 -6.91 15.69 18.32
C GLY A 246 -6.36 16.91 17.54
N LEU A 247 -7.09 18.03 17.54
CA LEU A 247 -6.66 19.27 16.94
C LEU A 247 -5.40 19.83 17.62
N GLY A 248 -5.32 19.75 18.95
CA GLY A 248 -4.13 20.17 19.70
C GLY A 248 -2.89 19.36 19.35
N VAL A 249 -3.02 18.03 19.23
CA VAL A 249 -1.94 17.14 18.79
C VAL A 249 -1.55 17.44 17.34
N TYR A 250 -2.53 17.63 16.46
CA TYR A 250 -2.29 17.99 15.05
C TYR A 250 -1.57 19.33 14.90
N ALA A 251 -2.04 20.38 15.60
CA ALA A 251 -1.43 21.71 15.57
C ALA A 251 -0.01 21.75 16.17
N ALA A 252 0.31 20.79 17.04
CA ALA A 252 1.64 20.61 17.63
C ALA A 252 2.52 19.61 16.84
N ASP A 253 2.19 19.29 15.59
CA ASP A 253 2.90 18.32 14.75
C ASP A 253 3.17 16.97 15.46
N GLY A 254 2.17 16.46 16.19
CA GLY A 254 2.29 15.21 16.93
C GLY A 254 3.08 15.31 18.22
N ILE A 255 3.42 16.52 18.69
CA ILE A 255 4.22 16.77 19.90
C ILE A 255 5.59 16.06 19.85
N PRO A 256 6.50 16.45 18.92
CA PRO A 256 7.80 15.78 18.72
C PRO A 256 8.64 15.72 20.00
N LYS A 257 8.52 16.73 20.86
CA LYS A 257 9.24 16.83 22.16
C LYS A 257 8.87 15.73 23.17
N ARG A 258 7.81 14.95 22.93
CA ARG A 258 7.47 13.78 23.78
C ARG A 258 8.50 12.64 23.65
N PHE A 259 9.24 12.61 22.54
CA PHE A 259 10.28 11.64 22.31
C PHE A 259 11.58 12.12 22.93
N THR A 260 11.92 11.63 24.11
CA THR A 260 13.16 11.97 24.82
C THR A 260 14.32 11.06 24.44
N ASP A 261 14.06 9.88 23.87
CA ASP A 261 15.09 8.97 23.38
C ASP A 261 15.65 9.50 22.03
N PRO A 262 16.97 9.74 21.91
CA PRO A 262 17.58 10.18 20.66
C PRO A 262 17.24 9.30 19.46
N ARG A 263 17.09 7.98 19.68
CA ARG A 263 16.69 7.04 18.62
C ARG A 263 15.29 7.32 18.08
N GLN A 264 14.35 7.66 18.97
CA GLN A 264 12.98 7.99 18.53
C GLN A 264 12.93 9.35 17.83
N GLN A 265 13.82 10.28 18.19
CA GLN A 265 13.97 11.56 17.49
C GLN A 265 14.43 11.38 16.05
N MET A 266 15.26 10.37 15.75
CA MET A 266 15.66 10.05 14.37
C MET A 266 14.46 9.75 13.47
N VAL A 267 13.43 9.06 14.00
CA VAL A 267 12.20 8.77 13.24
C VAL A 267 11.45 10.04 12.85
N VAL A 268 11.36 10.99 13.80
CA VAL A 268 10.62 12.26 13.59
C VAL A 268 11.38 13.19 12.65
N GLN A 269 12.70 13.13 12.65
CA GLN A 269 13.58 14.02 11.88
C GLN A 269 13.99 13.42 10.52
N SER A 270 13.57 12.19 10.20
CA SER A 270 13.93 11.53 8.94
C SER A 270 13.39 12.29 7.74
N PRO A 271 14.25 12.90 6.92
CA PRO A 271 13.80 13.68 5.78
C PRO A 271 13.43 12.77 4.60
N SER A 272 12.26 12.99 4.00
CA SER A 272 11.85 12.31 2.77
C SER A 272 12.76 12.71 1.60
N SER A 273 13.17 11.74 0.78
CA SER A 273 13.93 11.98 -0.46
C SER A 273 13.08 12.46 -1.64
N ASN A 274 11.74 12.40 -1.53
CA ASN A 274 10.83 12.53 -2.66
C ASN A 274 10.26 13.92 -2.92
N ARG A 275 10.82 14.98 -2.33
CA ARG A 275 10.34 16.34 -2.58
C ARG A 275 10.89 16.87 -3.91
N GLY A 276 10.07 16.86 -4.95
CA GLY A 276 10.33 17.63 -6.17
C GLY A 276 10.43 16.86 -7.49
N ALA A 277 10.09 15.58 -7.54
CA ALA A 277 10.14 14.79 -8.78
C ALA A 277 8.91 14.97 -9.72
N ASP A 278 7.93 15.75 -9.32
CA ASP A 278 6.65 15.90 -10.05
C ASP A 278 6.67 17.04 -11.09
N ALA A 279 7.78 17.26 -11.79
CA ALA A 279 7.72 18.06 -13.00
C ALA A 279 6.96 17.24 -14.06
N ALA A 280 5.80 17.71 -14.48
CA ALA A 280 4.97 17.05 -15.48
C ALA A 280 5.78 16.83 -16.76
N CYS A 281 5.95 15.57 -17.15
CA CYS A 281 6.56 15.22 -18.43
C CYS A 281 5.64 15.65 -19.58
N VAL A 282 6.18 16.33 -20.58
CA VAL A 282 5.41 16.88 -21.70
C VAL A 282 5.88 16.31 -23.04
N GLY A 283 5.02 16.37 -24.04
CA GLY A 283 5.34 15.93 -25.40
C GLY A 283 5.69 14.44 -25.48
N PRO A 284 6.78 14.07 -26.15
CA PRO A 284 7.20 12.67 -26.29
C PRO A 284 7.45 11.96 -24.96
N LEU A 285 7.77 12.71 -23.91
CA LEU A 285 8.09 12.17 -22.58
C LEU A 285 6.87 12.01 -21.66
N GLN A 286 5.66 12.28 -22.13
CA GLN A 286 4.43 12.21 -21.32
C GLN A 286 4.13 10.81 -20.73
N SER A 287 4.71 9.73 -21.29
CA SER A 287 4.61 8.37 -20.72
C SER A 287 5.42 8.19 -19.45
N LEU A 288 6.43 9.03 -19.23
CA LEU A 288 7.28 9.04 -18.05
C LEU A 288 6.56 9.75 -16.89
N ARG A 289 7.06 9.52 -15.68
CA ARG A 289 6.62 10.20 -14.46
C ARG A 289 7.71 11.09 -13.86
N PHE A 290 8.95 10.84 -14.25
CA PHE A 290 10.13 11.58 -13.80
C PHE A 290 10.80 12.20 -15.01
N CYS A 291 10.82 13.54 -15.08
CA CYS A 291 11.47 14.29 -16.15
C CYS A 291 12.03 15.57 -15.55
N GLN A 292 13.30 15.56 -15.17
CA GLN A 292 13.91 16.72 -14.55
C GLN A 292 15.34 16.92 -15.02
N THR A 293 15.67 18.14 -15.42
CA THR A 293 17.07 18.55 -15.64
C THR A 293 17.62 19.14 -14.35
N ILE A 294 18.68 18.53 -13.81
CA ILE A 294 19.38 18.98 -12.60
C ILE A 294 20.66 19.69 -13.01
N GLY A 295 20.80 20.93 -12.59
CA GLY A 295 21.98 21.75 -12.84
C GLY A 295 21.96 22.43 -14.21
N SER A 296 22.94 22.14 -15.10
CA SER A 296 23.08 22.84 -16.38
C SER A 296 21.96 22.49 -17.36
N GLU A 297 21.62 23.43 -18.24
CA GLU A 297 20.60 23.22 -19.30
C GLU A 297 21.00 22.15 -20.34
N ARG A 298 22.30 21.80 -20.41
CA ARG A 298 22.83 20.76 -21.32
C ARG A 298 23.65 19.72 -20.58
N PRO A 299 23.00 18.82 -19.83
CA PRO A 299 23.70 17.80 -19.07
C PRO A 299 24.40 16.79 -19.99
N ARG A 300 25.62 16.38 -19.59
CA ARG A 300 26.37 15.32 -20.30
C ARG A 300 26.05 13.93 -19.80
N MET A 301 25.22 13.83 -18.78
CA MET A 301 24.82 12.60 -18.11
C MET A 301 23.30 12.51 -18.03
N ALA A 302 22.77 11.30 -18.20
CA ALA A 302 21.38 10.98 -17.91
C ALA A 302 21.31 9.89 -16.83
N LEU A 303 20.36 10.03 -15.90
CA LEU A 303 19.97 8.99 -14.95
C LEU A 303 18.61 8.46 -15.40
N ILE A 304 18.54 7.16 -15.73
CA ILE A 304 17.31 6.49 -16.16
C ILE A 304 16.97 5.38 -15.16
N GLY A 305 15.71 5.36 -14.72
CA GLY A 305 15.28 4.27 -13.86
C GLY A 305 13.89 4.40 -13.24
N ASP A 306 13.66 3.59 -12.24
CA ASP A 306 12.43 3.54 -11.45
C ASP A 306 12.53 4.38 -10.15
N SER A 307 11.77 4.02 -9.11
CA SER A 307 11.81 4.68 -7.81
C SER A 307 13.18 4.55 -7.10
N HIS A 308 13.98 3.50 -7.43
CA HIS A 308 15.33 3.35 -6.90
C HIS A 308 16.34 4.28 -7.58
N SER A 309 16.05 4.79 -8.76
CA SER A 309 16.78 5.92 -9.33
C SER A 309 16.37 7.25 -8.68
N LEU A 310 15.07 7.41 -8.38
CA LEU A 310 14.54 8.63 -7.78
C LEU A 310 15.16 8.93 -6.40
N HIS A 311 15.36 7.92 -5.56
CA HIS A 311 15.94 8.13 -4.24
C HIS A 311 17.41 8.60 -4.29
N LEU A 312 18.09 8.48 -5.45
CA LEU A 312 19.45 8.97 -5.64
C LEU A 312 19.50 10.46 -6.01
N VAL A 313 18.45 11.00 -6.60
CA VAL A 313 18.43 12.33 -7.24
C VAL A 313 18.89 13.44 -6.30
N GLU A 314 18.27 13.56 -5.12
CA GLU A 314 18.60 14.63 -4.19
C GLU A 314 20.02 14.52 -3.63
N GLY A 315 20.53 13.31 -3.38
CA GLY A 315 21.92 13.10 -2.97
C GLY A 315 22.89 13.53 -4.06
N LEU A 316 22.67 13.14 -5.30
CA LEU A 316 23.51 13.50 -6.45
C LEU A 316 23.47 15.00 -6.75
N LYS A 317 22.30 15.64 -6.60
CA LYS A 317 22.12 17.09 -6.70
C LYS A 317 22.93 17.82 -5.63
N VAL A 318 22.85 17.39 -4.37
CA VAL A 318 23.64 17.96 -3.27
C VAL A 318 25.14 17.75 -3.49
N ALA A 319 25.54 16.65 -4.12
CA ALA A 319 26.91 16.37 -4.50
C ALA A 319 27.43 17.19 -5.71
N GLY A 320 26.57 18.06 -6.27
CA GLY A 320 26.95 18.98 -7.35
C GLY A 320 26.96 18.38 -8.75
N LEU A 321 26.31 17.23 -8.97
CA LEU A 321 26.22 16.62 -10.30
C LEU A 321 25.10 17.26 -11.13
N HIS A 322 25.37 17.38 -12.44
CA HIS A 322 24.43 17.89 -13.42
C HIS A 322 23.99 16.75 -14.36
N PHE A 323 22.70 16.47 -14.40
CA PHE A 323 22.17 15.34 -15.18
C PHE A 323 20.72 15.53 -15.59
N LEU A 324 20.32 14.83 -16.64
CA LEU A 324 18.94 14.65 -17.03
C LEU A 324 18.38 13.42 -16.30
N PHE A 325 17.34 13.59 -15.52
CA PHE A 325 16.65 12.50 -14.83
C PHE A 325 15.38 12.13 -15.59
N LEU A 326 15.27 10.87 -16.00
CA LEU A 326 14.13 10.31 -16.74
C LEU A 326 13.71 8.98 -16.11
N GLY A 327 12.42 8.78 -15.92
CA GLY A 327 12.00 7.50 -15.36
C GLY A 327 10.51 7.36 -15.07
N ARG A 328 10.19 6.20 -14.50
CA ARG A 328 8.84 5.86 -14.03
C ARG A 328 8.94 4.83 -12.90
N ALA A 329 8.27 5.09 -11.77
CA ALA A 329 8.24 4.17 -10.65
C ALA A 329 7.76 2.77 -11.07
N GLY A 330 8.42 1.73 -10.54
CA GLY A 330 8.08 0.34 -10.80
C GLY A 330 8.34 -0.14 -12.24
N CYS A 331 9.12 0.61 -13.06
CA CYS A 331 9.45 0.21 -14.42
C CYS A 331 10.92 -0.16 -14.57
N PRO A 332 11.24 -1.37 -15.08
CA PRO A 332 12.62 -1.76 -15.33
C PRO A 332 13.30 -0.79 -16.32
N PRO A 333 14.54 -0.33 -16.05
CA PRO A 333 15.23 0.63 -16.91
C PRO A 333 15.87 -0.06 -18.13
N PHE A 334 15.02 -0.69 -18.95
CA PHE A 334 15.41 -1.34 -20.17
C PHE A 334 14.52 -0.93 -21.35
N LEU A 335 15.07 -1.00 -22.55
CA LEU A 335 14.30 -0.87 -23.77
C LEU A 335 13.29 -2.03 -23.88
N ASP A 336 12.11 -1.71 -24.40
CA ASP A 336 11.03 -2.67 -24.64
C ASP A 336 10.71 -3.53 -23.42
N SER A 337 10.82 -2.94 -22.23
CA SER A 337 10.53 -3.60 -20.98
C SER A 337 9.19 -3.18 -20.39
N GLY A 338 8.63 -4.03 -19.53
CA GLY A 338 7.43 -3.77 -18.77
C GLY A 338 7.23 -4.83 -17.69
N LEU A 339 6.27 -4.58 -16.78
CA LEU A 339 5.83 -5.54 -15.77
C LEU A 339 4.38 -5.91 -16.01
N GLY A 340 4.02 -7.14 -15.70
CA GLY A 340 2.62 -7.58 -15.66
C GLY A 340 1.78 -6.71 -14.74
N GLY A 341 0.56 -6.39 -15.18
CA GLY A 341 -0.32 -5.43 -14.54
C GLY A 341 -0.20 -4.01 -15.10
N ASP A 342 -1.01 -3.07 -14.56
CA ASP A 342 -1.17 -1.73 -15.13
C ASP A 342 -0.04 -0.75 -14.73
N GLN A 343 0.88 -1.14 -13.87
CA GLN A 343 1.87 -0.23 -13.31
C GLN A 343 2.96 0.15 -14.31
N CYS A 344 3.43 -0.81 -15.11
CA CYS A 344 4.47 -0.60 -16.10
C CYS A 344 4.12 -1.28 -17.43
N PRO A 345 3.41 -0.60 -18.34
CA PRO A 345 3.15 -1.13 -19.68
C PRO A 345 4.43 -1.35 -20.46
N MET A 346 4.40 -2.28 -21.42
CA MET A 346 5.52 -2.57 -22.32
C MET A 346 6.04 -1.28 -22.98
N GLY A 347 7.36 -1.09 -22.97
CA GLY A 347 8.01 0.07 -23.56
C GLY A 347 7.80 1.40 -22.83
N ALA A 348 7.33 1.38 -21.58
CA ALA A 348 7.04 2.59 -20.79
C ALA A 348 8.23 3.56 -20.68
N LEU A 349 9.46 3.05 -20.72
CA LEU A 349 10.68 3.86 -20.67
C LEU A 349 11.35 4.08 -22.05
N ASN A 350 10.79 3.61 -23.16
CA ASN A 350 11.39 3.77 -24.48
C ASN A 350 11.64 5.25 -24.81
N ALA A 351 10.69 6.14 -24.49
CA ALA A 351 10.85 7.57 -24.70
C ALA A 351 12.07 8.16 -23.96
N ALA A 352 12.44 7.65 -22.77
CA ALA A 352 13.64 8.07 -22.07
C ALA A 352 14.92 7.66 -22.80
N PHE A 353 14.94 6.46 -23.36
CA PHE A 353 16.08 5.98 -24.15
C PHE A 353 16.18 6.69 -25.48
N GLU A 354 15.07 6.92 -26.19
CA GLU A 354 15.04 7.69 -27.44
C GLU A 354 15.58 9.10 -27.23
N GLU A 355 15.17 9.80 -26.18
CA GLU A 355 15.68 11.12 -25.81
C GLU A 355 17.20 11.10 -25.66
N VAL A 356 17.75 10.15 -24.91
CA VAL A 356 19.19 10.03 -24.68
C VAL A 356 19.95 9.61 -25.95
N LEU A 357 19.37 8.76 -26.81
CA LEU A 357 20.01 8.30 -28.03
C LEU A 357 20.06 9.39 -29.12
N GLN A 358 19.08 10.31 -29.13
CA GLN A 358 19.02 11.44 -30.06
C GLN A 358 19.97 12.59 -29.65
N HIS A 359 20.36 12.67 -28.36
CA HIS A 359 21.20 13.73 -27.82
C HIS A 359 22.68 13.32 -27.73
N PRO A 360 23.53 13.68 -28.70
CA PRO A 360 24.94 13.26 -28.73
C PRO A 360 25.80 13.90 -27.64
N GLU A 361 25.34 15.01 -27.01
CA GLU A 361 25.98 15.67 -25.88
C GLU A 361 25.90 14.82 -24.58
N ILE A 362 24.90 13.98 -24.44
CA ILE A 362 24.80 13.04 -23.32
C ILE A 362 25.78 11.89 -23.58
N LYS A 363 26.88 11.86 -22.85
CA LYS A 363 27.95 10.87 -23.00
C LYS A 363 27.82 9.68 -22.05
N THR A 364 27.24 9.90 -20.86
CA THR A 364 27.12 8.88 -19.81
C THR A 364 25.67 8.64 -19.47
N VAL A 365 25.26 7.38 -19.47
CA VAL A 365 23.92 6.94 -19.05
C VAL A 365 24.07 6.11 -17.77
N VAL A 366 23.44 6.58 -16.72
CA VAL A 366 23.39 5.88 -15.44
C VAL A 366 22.06 5.12 -15.37
N LEU A 367 22.12 3.81 -15.21
CA LEU A 367 20.95 2.95 -15.03
C LEU A 367 20.85 2.58 -13.55
N ALA A 368 19.72 2.86 -12.92
CA ALA A 368 19.43 2.49 -11.54
C ALA A 368 17.98 2.01 -11.41
N GLY A 369 17.77 0.94 -10.66
CA GLY A 369 16.44 0.34 -10.51
C GLY A 369 16.45 -0.79 -9.49
N ARG A 370 15.26 -1.30 -9.17
CA ARG A 370 15.05 -2.43 -8.26
C ARG A 370 15.33 -3.75 -8.98
N PHE A 371 16.57 -3.95 -9.38
CA PHE A 371 16.99 -5.09 -10.21
C PHE A 371 16.76 -6.44 -9.54
N GLY A 372 16.89 -6.51 -8.21
CA GLY A 372 16.57 -7.70 -7.43
C GLY A 372 15.11 -8.13 -7.59
N LEU A 373 14.16 -7.19 -7.62
CA LEU A 373 12.75 -7.45 -7.88
C LEU A 373 12.54 -7.98 -9.29
N TYR A 374 13.13 -7.32 -10.28
CA TYR A 374 12.96 -7.69 -11.70
C TYR A 374 13.57 -9.04 -12.03
N TRP A 375 14.69 -9.38 -11.40
CA TRP A 375 15.34 -10.68 -11.58
C TRP A 375 14.55 -11.82 -10.93
N HIS A 376 14.14 -11.66 -9.68
CA HIS A 376 13.48 -12.73 -8.91
C HIS A 376 11.96 -12.78 -9.08
N GLY A 377 11.34 -11.70 -9.57
CA GLY A 377 9.88 -11.57 -9.63
C GLY A 377 9.19 -11.49 -8.27
N GLN A 378 9.94 -11.33 -7.17
CA GLN A 378 9.43 -11.42 -5.80
C GLN A 378 10.10 -10.42 -4.88
N ILE A 379 9.33 -9.91 -3.90
CA ILE A 379 9.83 -9.01 -2.84
C ILE A 379 10.41 -9.84 -1.70
N PRO A 380 11.62 -9.52 -1.20
CA PRO A 380 12.16 -10.16 -0.02
C PRO A 380 11.33 -9.81 1.22
N VAL A 381 11.14 -10.78 2.12
CA VAL A 381 10.45 -10.55 3.40
C VAL A 381 11.26 -11.24 4.49
N GLU A 382 11.68 -10.49 5.51
CA GLU A 382 12.44 -11.03 6.63
C GLU A 382 11.63 -12.13 7.37
N GLY A 383 12.24 -13.31 7.53
CA GLY A 383 11.69 -14.41 8.34
C GLY A 383 10.42 -15.08 7.81
N ARG A 384 9.94 -14.76 6.61
CA ARG A 384 8.80 -15.41 5.96
C ARG A 384 9.17 -15.84 4.55
N ARG A 385 8.57 -16.95 4.08
CA ARG A 385 8.54 -17.24 2.65
C ARG A 385 8.01 -16.00 1.93
N SER A 386 8.72 -15.58 0.87
CA SER A 386 8.34 -14.44 0.03
C SER A 386 6.81 -14.41 -0.15
N ARG A 387 6.20 -13.25 0.02
CA ARG A 387 4.81 -13.09 -0.43
C ARG A 387 4.86 -13.43 -1.93
N HIS A 388 4.13 -14.45 -2.34
CA HIS A 388 3.94 -14.75 -3.76
C HIS A 388 3.09 -13.63 -4.38
N VAL A 389 3.70 -12.48 -4.56
CA VAL A 389 3.24 -11.48 -5.50
C VAL A 389 4.23 -11.59 -6.64
N ASP A 390 3.80 -12.26 -7.70
CA ASP A 390 4.63 -12.41 -8.89
C ASP A 390 4.66 -11.09 -9.64
N PHE A 391 5.85 -10.58 -9.89
CA PHE A 391 6.11 -9.44 -10.78
C PHE A 391 6.72 -9.98 -12.07
N PRO A 392 5.92 -10.57 -12.98
CA PRO A 392 6.46 -11.10 -14.22
C PRO A 392 6.92 -9.98 -15.12
N LEU A 393 8.16 -10.06 -15.60
CA LEU A 393 8.64 -9.22 -16.68
C LEU A 393 7.88 -9.55 -17.97
N LEU A 394 7.44 -8.52 -18.67
CA LEU A 394 6.80 -8.68 -19.97
C LEU A 394 7.86 -9.02 -21.03
N GLY A 395 7.68 -10.17 -21.67
CA GLY A 395 8.60 -10.71 -22.66
C GLY A 395 7.95 -11.84 -23.46
N PRO A 396 8.74 -12.65 -24.19
CA PRO A 396 8.22 -13.81 -24.91
C PRO A 396 7.44 -14.75 -24.02
N SER A 397 6.36 -15.32 -24.55
CA SER A 397 5.46 -16.21 -23.80
C SER A 397 6.21 -17.41 -23.20
N GLY A 398 6.09 -17.59 -21.87
CA GLY A 398 6.69 -18.70 -21.14
C GLY A 398 8.14 -18.53 -20.71
N ALA A 399 8.78 -17.38 -21.00
CA ALA A 399 10.12 -17.07 -20.48
C ALA A 399 10.05 -16.66 -19.00
N ASP A 400 11.05 -17.07 -18.21
CA ASP A 400 11.20 -16.64 -16.83
C ASP A 400 11.83 -15.24 -16.72
N ASN A 401 11.70 -14.60 -15.57
CA ASN A 401 12.23 -13.27 -15.33
C ASN A 401 13.74 -13.14 -15.62
N PRO A 402 14.63 -14.07 -15.18
CA PRO A 402 16.05 -13.99 -15.49
C PRO A 402 16.37 -13.99 -16.99
N THR A 403 15.64 -14.77 -17.78
CA THR A 403 15.79 -14.81 -19.23
C THR A 403 15.39 -13.50 -19.88
N VAL A 404 14.17 -13.01 -19.57
CA VAL A 404 13.66 -11.73 -20.10
C VAL A 404 14.54 -10.56 -19.68
N PHE A 405 14.95 -10.53 -18.41
CA PHE A 405 15.86 -9.52 -17.87
C PHE A 405 17.18 -9.50 -18.64
N SER A 406 17.76 -10.67 -18.89
CA SER A 406 19.05 -10.78 -19.57
C SER A 406 18.98 -10.27 -21.00
N GLU A 407 17.94 -10.63 -21.74
CA GLU A 407 17.72 -10.19 -23.13
C GLU A 407 17.51 -8.67 -23.21
N GLN A 408 16.65 -8.11 -22.37
CA GLN A 408 16.33 -6.68 -22.36
C GLN A 408 17.52 -5.84 -21.87
N ALA A 409 18.26 -6.29 -20.87
CA ALA A 409 19.46 -5.63 -20.37
C ALA A 409 20.55 -5.57 -21.44
N GLU A 410 20.83 -6.69 -22.13
CA GLU A 410 21.84 -6.75 -23.19
C GLU A 410 21.43 -5.90 -24.39
N ALA A 411 20.16 -5.95 -24.81
CA ALA A 411 19.65 -5.11 -25.90
C ALA A 411 19.80 -3.61 -25.59
N THR A 412 19.50 -3.22 -24.35
CA THR A 412 19.62 -1.83 -23.87
C THR A 412 21.08 -1.36 -23.88
N VAL A 413 21.99 -2.15 -23.30
CA VAL A 413 23.42 -1.85 -23.28
C VAL A 413 23.97 -1.74 -24.71
N LYS A 414 23.65 -2.70 -25.58
CA LYS A 414 24.07 -2.69 -27.00
C LYS A 414 23.59 -1.44 -27.71
N ALA A 415 22.34 -1.03 -27.55
CA ALA A 415 21.78 0.17 -28.15
C ALA A 415 22.53 1.43 -27.71
N LEU A 416 22.79 1.57 -26.40
CA LEU A 416 23.50 2.72 -25.84
C LEU A 416 24.97 2.77 -26.32
N VAL A 417 25.69 1.66 -26.22
CA VAL A 417 27.12 1.58 -26.62
C VAL A 417 27.28 1.79 -28.12
N SER A 418 26.37 1.28 -28.96
CA SER A 418 26.41 1.50 -30.43
C SER A 418 26.30 2.99 -30.82
N LYS A 419 25.76 3.83 -29.94
CA LYS A 419 25.68 5.29 -30.09
C LYS A 419 26.79 6.03 -29.34
N GLY A 420 27.84 5.33 -28.93
CA GLY A 420 29.00 5.89 -28.23
C GLY A 420 28.71 6.37 -26.80
N LYS A 421 27.65 5.83 -26.16
CA LYS A 421 27.35 6.14 -24.76
C LYS A 421 28.15 5.23 -23.84
N ARG A 422 28.61 5.78 -22.71
CA ARG A 422 29.12 4.99 -21.57
C ARG A 422 27.95 4.65 -20.65
N VAL A 423 27.92 3.45 -20.13
CA VAL A 423 26.86 2.99 -19.25
C VAL A 423 27.44 2.77 -17.85
N VAL A 424 26.84 3.41 -16.85
CA VAL A 424 27.12 3.14 -15.44
C VAL A 424 25.91 2.45 -14.86
N TRP A 425 26.07 1.20 -14.48
CA TRP A 425 25.01 0.41 -13.87
C TRP A 425 25.17 0.46 -12.36
N ILE A 426 24.26 1.14 -11.67
CA ILE A 426 24.21 1.14 -10.21
C ILE A 426 23.44 -0.09 -9.76
N GLN A 427 24.09 -1.00 -9.01
CA GLN A 427 23.39 -2.14 -8.42
C GLN A 427 22.33 -1.65 -7.44
N ASP A 428 21.39 -2.54 -7.11
CA ASP A 428 20.37 -2.23 -6.14
C ASP A 428 20.96 -1.95 -4.76
N VAL A 429 20.30 -1.08 -3.99
CA VAL A 429 20.64 -0.89 -2.59
C VAL A 429 20.20 -2.11 -1.77
N PRO A 430 20.81 -2.41 -0.61
CA PRO A 430 20.36 -3.50 0.24
C PRO A 430 18.86 -3.38 0.59
N GLU A 431 18.02 -4.29 0.08
CA GLU A 431 16.60 -4.38 0.42
C GLU A 431 16.46 -4.97 1.83
N LEU A 432 15.92 -4.21 2.77
CA LEU A 432 15.83 -4.61 4.18
C LEU A 432 14.78 -5.70 4.42
N GLY A 433 13.68 -5.67 3.65
CA GLY A 433 12.53 -6.56 3.84
C GLY A 433 11.67 -6.24 5.08
N PHE A 434 11.96 -5.15 5.78
CA PHE A 434 11.22 -4.61 6.92
C PHE A 434 11.37 -3.09 7.01
N ASP A 435 10.37 -2.40 7.57
CA ASP A 435 10.47 -0.95 7.80
C ASP A 435 11.50 -0.64 8.91
N PRO A 436 12.60 0.10 8.62
CA PRO A 436 13.65 0.41 9.60
C PRO A 436 13.15 1.28 10.76
N HIS A 437 12.05 2.02 10.58
CA HIS A 437 11.44 2.77 11.67
C HIS A 437 10.96 1.87 12.82
N GLN A 438 10.63 0.60 12.54
CA GLN A 438 10.25 -0.38 13.57
C GLN A 438 11.38 -0.66 14.56
N CYS A 439 12.64 -0.64 14.12
CA CYS A 439 13.78 -0.84 15.00
C CYS A 439 13.87 0.23 16.11
N LEU A 440 13.38 1.44 15.82
CA LEU A 440 13.48 2.60 16.70
C LEU A 440 12.18 2.85 17.49
N ARG A 441 11.03 2.42 16.97
CA ARG A 441 9.72 2.56 17.63
C ARG A 441 9.53 1.59 18.80
N ARG A 442 10.26 0.47 18.82
CA ARG A 442 10.14 -0.54 19.88
C ARG A 442 10.68 -0.01 21.20
N PRO A 443 9.95 -0.18 22.31
CA PRO A 443 10.48 0.13 23.65
C PRO A 443 11.74 -0.71 23.93
N ARG A 444 12.75 -0.13 24.62
CA ARG A 444 14.01 -0.82 24.94
C ARG A 444 13.84 -2.15 25.67
N TRP A 445 12.78 -2.31 26.47
CA TRP A 445 12.44 -3.54 27.19
C TRP A 445 11.87 -4.65 26.28
N PHE A 446 11.56 -4.32 25.02
CA PHE A 446 11.12 -5.25 23.98
C PHE A 446 12.18 -5.53 22.91
N SER A 447 13.23 -4.71 22.82
CA SER A 447 14.34 -4.94 21.87
C SER A 447 15.30 -5.96 22.44
N ARG A 448 15.55 -7.04 21.71
CA ARG A 448 16.64 -7.97 21.99
C ARG A 448 17.96 -7.26 21.68
N SER A 449 19.00 -7.53 22.47
CA SER A 449 20.36 -6.98 22.28
C SER A 449 20.99 -7.33 20.92
N GLU A 450 20.37 -8.22 20.15
CA GLU A 450 20.79 -8.69 18.84
C GLU A 450 20.02 -8.04 17.66
N ASP A 451 19.02 -7.23 17.92
CA ASP A 451 18.23 -6.54 16.87
C ASP A 451 19.08 -5.42 16.23
N ARG A 452 20.08 -5.83 15.44
CA ARG A 452 20.75 -4.91 14.52
C ARG A 452 19.77 -4.48 13.45
N CYS A 453 19.55 -3.18 13.30
CA CYS A 453 18.65 -2.64 12.28
C CYS A 453 19.34 -2.67 10.91
N GLY A 454 19.13 -3.70 10.14
CA GLY A 454 19.76 -3.93 8.85
C GLY A 454 19.77 -5.41 8.49
N ILE A 455 20.47 -5.75 7.43
CA ILE A 455 20.63 -7.12 6.93
C ILE A 455 22.10 -7.53 6.87
N SER A 456 22.38 -8.83 6.83
CA SER A 456 23.73 -9.30 6.57
C SER A 456 24.16 -8.97 5.15
N GLN A 457 25.45 -8.66 4.96
CA GLN A 457 26.00 -8.45 3.61
C GLN A 457 25.81 -9.69 2.73
N MET A 458 25.87 -10.88 3.31
CA MET A 458 25.61 -12.14 2.61
C MET A 458 24.18 -12.19 2.04
N ALA A 459 23.17 -11.75 2.79
CA ALA A 459 21.79 -11.69 2.30
C ALA A 459 21.65 -10.72 1.11
N TYR A 460 22.34 -9.60 1.14
CA TYR A 460 22.43 -8.68 0.00
C TYR A 460 23.11 -9.34 -1.20
N GLU A 461 24.24 -9.99 -1.00
CA GLU A 461 25.00 -10.68 -2.05
C GLU A 461 24.17 -11.80 -2.69
N ASP A 462 23.50 -12.63 -1.89
CA ASP A 462 22.60 -13.68 -2.38
C ASP A 462 21.47 -13.11 -3.25
N ARG A 463 20.94 -11.96 -2.84
CA ARG A 463 19.86 -11.26 -3.59
C ARG A 463 20.32 -10.72 -4.93
N THR A 464 21.57 -10.26 -5.02
CA THR A 464 22.14 -9.61 -6.20
C THR A 464 22.93 -10.55 -7.11
N GLN A 465 23.39 -11.71 -6.62
CA GLN A 465 24.28 -12.64 -7.31
C GLN A 465 23.82 -13.03 -8.71
N GLY A 466 22.51 -13.29 -8.89
CA GLY A 466 21.97 -13.74 -10.17
C GLY A 466 22.23 -12.74 -11.29
N TYR A 467 21.70 -11.51 -11.16
CA TYR A 467 21.89 -10.49 -12.17
C TYR A 467 23.33 -9.92 -12.21
N LEU A 468 24.08 -9.98 -11.10
CA LEU A 468 25.49 -9.55 -11.07
C LEU A 468 26.37 -10.42 -11.95
N THR A 469 26.08 -11.70 -12.07
CA THR A 469 26.78 -12.60 -12.99
C THR A 469 26.57 -12.16 -14.45
N LEU A 470 25.35 -11.81 -14.81
CA LEU A 470 25.05 -11.22 -16.12
C LEU A 470 25.83 -9.90 -16.32
N LEU A 471 25.77 -8.97 -15.35
CA LEU A 471 26.45 -7.68 -15.47
C LEU A 471 27.96 -7.83 -15.68
N LYS A 472 28.62 -8.77 -14.97
CA LYS A 472 30.02 -9.09 -15.18
C LYS A 472 30.31 -9.59 -16.60
N SER A 473 29.42 -10.38 -17.18
CA SER A 473 29.56 -10.82 -18.58
C SER A 473 29.38 -9.65 -19.57
N LEU A 474 28.48 -8.72 -19.28
CA LEU A 474 28.29 -7.52 -20.09
C LEU A 474 29.51 -6.59 -20.03
N THR A 475 30.14 -6.40 -18.84
CA THR A 475 31.37 -5.59 -18.76
C THR A 475 32.56 -6.18 -19.50
N GLN A 476 32.63 -7.51 -19.63
CA GLN A 476 33.65 -8.17 -20.46
C GLN A 476 33.41 -7.96 -21.98
N ARG A 477 32.15 -7.92 -22.38
CA ARG A 477 31.75 -7.77 -23.78
C ARG A 477 31.70 -6.32 -24.25
N TYR A 478 31.37 -5.41 -23.32
CA TYR A 478 31.23 -3.97 -23.57
C TYR A 478 32.10 -3.19 -22.57
N PRO A 479 33.32 -2.81 -22.92
CA PRO A 479 34.24 -2.07 -22.01
C PRO A 479 33.72 -0.70 -21.56
N GLU A 480 32.71 -0.16 -22.24
CA GLU A 480 32.03 1.10 -21.89
C GLU A 480 31.09 0.95 -20.71
N VAL A 481 30.78 -0.29 -20.29
CA VAL A 481 29.91 -0.59 -19.14
C VAL A 481 30.74 -0.67 -17.88
N ARG A 482 30.30 0.06 -16.85
CA ARG A 482 30.84 -0.02 -15.49
C ARG A 482 29.74 -0.37 -14.49
N ILE A 483 30.07 -1.18 -13.51
CA ILE A 483 29.18 -1.54 -12.40
C ILE A 483 29.61 -0.75 -11.18
N TRP A 484 28.64 -0.15 -10.50
CA TRP A 484 28.85 0.51 -9.21
C TRP A 484 28.03 -0.20 -8.12
N ASP A 485 28.72 -0.53 -7.02
CA ASP A 485 28.16 -1.30 -5.90
C ASP A 485 27.88 -0.39 -4.70
N PRO A 486 26.59 -0.14 -4.36
CA PRO A 486 26.20 0.69 -3.22
C PRO A 486 26.55 0.07 -1.86
N SER A 487 26.75 -1.26 -1.78
CA SER A 487 27.15 -1.92 -0.55
C SER A 487 28.44 -1.36 0.03
N THR A 488 29.33 -0.91 -0.83
CA THR A 488 30.59 -0.26 -0.44
C THR A 488 30.41 1.01 0.40
N SER A 489 29.23 1.64 0.35
CA SER A 489 28.87 2.83 1.14
C SER A 489 27.91 2.52 2.29
N LEU A 490 27.13 1.44 2.18
CA LEU A 490 26.05 1.11 3.11
C LEU A 490 26.38 -0.08 4.03
N CYS A 491 27.33 -0.94 3.64
CA CYS A 491 27.69 -2.13 4.41
C CYS A 491 29.08 -1.99 5.02
N GLU A 492 29.22 -2.38 6.28
CA GLU A 492 30.48 -2.41 7.00
C GLU A 492 30.59 -3.71 7.81
N LYS A 493 31.78 -4.33 7.81
CA LYS A 493 32.08 -5.54 8.60
C LYS A 493 31.05 -6.66 8.41
N GLY A 494 30.60 -6.89 7.16
CA GLY A 494 29.66 -7.95 6.82
C GLY A 494 28.18 -7.65 7.15
N PHE A 495 27.85 -6.38 7.44
CA PHE A 495 26.49 -5.98 7.79
C PHE A 495 26.10 -4.67 7.11
N CYS A 496 24.93 -4.63 6.48
CA CYS A 496 24.35 -3.47 5.83
C CYS A 496 23.34 -2.82 6.77
N SER A 497 23.75 -1.70 7.39
CA SER A 497 22.92 -1.04 8.40
C SER A 497 21.91 -0.10 7.78
N ALA A 498 20.69 -0.12 8.30
CA ALA A 498 19.65 0.86 7.99
C ALA A 498 19.86 2.20 8.74
N LEU A 499 20.79 2.23 9.70
CA LEU A 499 21.04 3.35 10.60
C LEU A 499 22.52 3.74 10.61
N THR A 500 22.77 5.03 10.86
CA THR A 500 24.02 5.52 11.45
C THR A 500 23.81 5.75 12.95
N ASP A 501 24.80 6.30 13.65
CA ASP A 501 24.68 6.67 15.07
C ASP A 501 23.60 7.76 15.29
N THR A 502 23.32 8.58 14.28
CA THR A 502 22.48 9.77 14.38
C THR A 502 21.30 9.81 13.42
N GLU A 503 21.24 8.97 12.39
CA GLU A 503 20.26 9.07 11.31
C GLU A 503 19.78 7.71 10.83
N ILE A 504 18.53 7.67 10.37
CA ILE A 504 18.00 6.59 9.54
C ILE A 504 18.47 6.83 8.11
N LEU A 505 18.84 5.77 7.39
CA LEU A 505 19.29 5.86 6.00
C LEU A 505 18.19 5.51 4.99
N TYR A 506 17.09 4.89 5.43
CA TYR A 506 16.01 4.41 4.59
C TYR A 506 14.69 5.10 4.93
N GLN A 507 13.85 5.26 3.92
CA GLN A 507 12.50 5.77 4.05
C GLN A 507 11.50 4.64 4.36
N ASP A 508 11.72 3.47 3.78
CA ASP A 508 10.93 2.24 3.90
C ASP A 508 11.85 1.01 3.85
N ASP A 509 11.36 -0.15 3.45
CA ASP A 509 12.11 -1.41 3.42
C ASP A 509 13.11 -1.53 2.27
N ASP A 510 13.07 -0.63 1.27
CA ASP A 510 13.92 -0.72 0.07
C ASP A 510 14.38 0.64 -0.50
N HIS A 511 13.78 1.76 -0.10
CA HIS A 511 14.18 3.08 -0.58
C HIS A 511 15.02 3.84 0.44
N LEU A 512 16.08 4.49 -0.04
CA LEU A 512 16.86 5.41 0.77
C LEU A 512 16.08 6.71 1.02
N ASN A 513 16.21 7.26 2.22
CA ASN A 513 15.81 8.64 2.50
C ASN A 513 16.92 9.62 2.08
N LEU A 514 16.76 10.93 2.36
CA LEU A 514 17.75 11.94 2.00
C LEU A 514 19.13 11.70 2.63
N SER A 515 19.19 11.22 3.86
CA SER A 515 20.48 10.91 4.54
C SER A 515 21.20 9.75 3.89
N GLY A 516 20.48 8.66 3.57
CA GLY A 516 21.00 7.53 2.83
C GLY A 516 21.45 7.92 1.41
N SER A 517 20.63 8.70 0.70
CA SER A 517 20.95 9.24 -0.61
C SER A 517 22.24 10.06 -0.61
N LYS A 518 22.41 10.98 0.34
CA LYS A 518 23.64 11.79 0.50
C LYS A 518 24.87 10.94 0.82
N LYS A 519 24.72 9.97 1.73
CA LYS A 519 25.83 9.05 2.09
C LYS A 519 26.34 8.29 0.88
N LEU A 520 25.42 7.79 0.05
CA LEU A 520 25.74 7.05 -1.15
C LEU A 520 26.31 7.97 -2.24
N ALA A 521 25.70 9.13 -2.48
CA ALA A 521 26.08 10.09 -3.50
C ALA A 521 27.48 10.68 -3.25
N ALA A 522 27.91 10.85 -2.02
CA ALA A 522 29.24 11.37 -1.69
C ALA A 522 30.39 10.55 -2.30
N ARG A 523 30.21 9.24 -2.48
CA ARG A 523 31.18 8.36 -3.14
C ARG A 523 30.91 8.24 -4.64
N LEU A 524 29.65 8.00 -5.00
CA LEU A 524 29.22 7.84 -6.41
C LEU A 524 29.58 9.07 -7.25
N ALA A 525 29.37 10.29 -6.72
CA ALA A 525 29.66 11.52 -7.43
C ALA A 525 31.15 11.67 -7.79
N ARG A 526 32.05 11.24 -6.92
CA ARG A 526 33.51 11.25 -7.21
C ARG A 526 33.85 10.35 -8.39
N GLU A 527 33.23 9.18 -8.47
CA GLU A 527 33.44 8.24 -9.56
C GLU A 527 32.80 8.71 -10.87
N LEU A 528 31.58 9.26 -10.80
CA LEU A 528 30.89 9.83 -11.97
C LEU A 528 31.55 11.11 -12.49
N GLY A 529 32.00 12.00 -11.59
CA GLY A 529 32.70 13.25 -11.93
C GLY A 529 34.12 13.03 -12.46
N ALA A 530 34.74 11.90 -12.18
CA ALA A 530 36.03 11.51 -12.72
C ALA A 530 35.93 10.88 -14.14
N LEU A 531 34.72 10.67 -14.66
CA LEU A 531 34.50 10.18 -16.01
C LEU A 531 34.71 11.33 -17.02
N PRO A 532 35.68 11.22 -17.98
CA PRO A 532 35.98 12.27 -18.94
C PRO A 532 34.85 12.60 -19.91
#